data_1d81f37932df280bbee04420c5613368
#
_entry.id   1d81f37932df280bbee04420c5613368
#
_cell.length_a   1.000
_cell.length_b   1.000
_cell.length_c   1.000
_cell.angle_alpha   90.00
_cell.angle_beta   90.00
_cell.angle_gamma   90.00
#
_symmetry.space_group_name_H-M   'P 1'
#
loop_
_entity.id
_entity.type
_entity.pdbx_description
1 polymer ?
#
loop_
_entity_poly.entity_id
_entity_poly.type
_entity_poly.pdbx_seq_one_letter_code
_entity_poly.pdbx_strand_id
1 'polypeptide(L)'
;MSVEQTDVVDIISIDRETGHVILTISDHLDWSDNVGHQMILQKKLNKYLAFVESGEILEQYPKAKNRPVAFRVVFKVRPDESGQAFIARARAVIESAGFTLRDEVFTGGRFN
;
A
#
# COMPACT_ATOMS: atom_id res chain seq x y z
N MET A 1 5.15 0.68 -12.97
CA MET A 1 4.51 0.82 -11.65
C MET A 1 3.16 0.13 -11.67
N SER A 2 3.05 -0.98 -10.99
CA SER A 2 1.81 -1.75 -10.99
C SER A 2 1.74 -2.63 -9.75
N VAL A 3 0.53 -2.87 -9.27
CA VAL A 3 0.29 -3.79 -8.15
C VAL A 3 0.78 -5.19 -8.49
N GLU A 4 0.83 -5.53 -9.77
CA GLU A 4 1.32 -6.84 -10.24
C GLU A 4 2.82 -7.01 -10.11
N GLN A 5 3.57 -5.93 -9.99
CA GLN A 5 5.00 -5.96 -9.72
C GLN A 5 5.22 -6.11 -8.22
N THR A 6 4.98 -7.30 -7.70
CA THR A 6 4.90 -7.54 -6.27
C THR A 6 6.24 -7.45 -5.53
N ASP A 7 7.34 -7.43 -6.26
CA ASP A 7 8.70 -7.34 -5.70
C ASP A 7 9.29 -5.93 -5.74
N VAL A 8 8.48 -4.93 -6.15
CA VAL A 8 8.94 -3.55 -6.32
C VAL A 8 8.19 -2.62 -5.36
N VAL A 9 8.93 -1.73 -4.69
CA VAL A 9 8.34 -0.61 -3.95
C VAL A 9 8.36 0.59 -4.88
N ASP A 10 7.18 1.06 -5.29
CA ASP A 10 7.06 2.01 -6.40
C ASP A 10 7.21 3.47 -5.97
N ILE A 11 6.41 3.91 -5.01
CA ILE A 11 6.29 5.32 -4.67
C ILE A 11 6.49 5.52 -3.18
N ILE A 12 7.48 6.34 -2.82
CA ILE A 12 7.71 6.77 -1.45
C ILE A 12 7.63 8.29 -1.43
N SER A 13 6.85 8.84 -0.51
CA SER A 13 6.72 10.29 -0.36
C SER A 13 6.60 10.67 1.11
N ILE A 14 6.73 11.96 1.39
CA ILE A 14 6.52 12.49 2.74
C ILE A 14 5.33 13.42 2.68
N ASP A 15 4.35 13.18 3.55
CA ASP A 15 3.17 14.02 3.69
C ASP A 15 3.60 15.35 4.32
N ARG A 16 3.33 16.45 3.65
CA ARG A 16 3.76 17.77 4.12
C ARG A 16 3.05 18.21 5.40
N GLU A 17 1.83 17.76 5.60
CA GLU A 17 1.04 18.16 6.77
C GLU A 17 1.40 17.37 8.02
N THR A 18 1.57 16.04 7.87
CA THR A 18 1.78 15.16 9.02
C THR A 18 3.25 14.77 9.22
N GLY A 19 4.07 14.89 8.19
CA GLY A 19 5.44 14.39 8.22
C GLY A 19 5.58 12.90 8.09
N HIS A 20 4.46 12.19 7.89
CA HIS A 20 4.49 10.73 7.73
C HIS A 20 5.13 10.34 6.39
N VAL A 21 5.84 9.22 6.39
CA VAL A 21 6.29 8.61 5.15
C VAL A 21 5.14 7.79 4.59
N ILE A 22 4.80 8.03 3.34
CA ILE A 22 3.69 7.35 2.66
C ILE A 22 4.26 6.46 1.56
N LEU A 23 3.97 5.17 1.64
CA LEU A 23 4.29 4.22 0.56
C LEU A 23 2.99 3.91 -0.17
N THR A 24 2.93 4.24 -1.45
CA THR A 24 1.71 4.16 -2.25
C THR A 24 1.73 2.98 -3.20
N ILE A 25 0.63 2.24 -3.24
CA ILE A 25 0.36 1.16 -4.19
C ILE A 25 -0.77 1.64 -5.09
N SER A 26 -0.54 1.63 -6.41
CA SER A 26 -1.59 1.91 -7.40
C SER A 26 -2.16 0.59 -7.88
N ASP A 27 -3.44 0.36 -7.64
CA ASP A 27 -4.11 -0.89 -7.97
C ASP A 27 -5.14 -0.64 -9.07
N HIS A 28 -4.79 -1.04 -10.30
CA HIS A 28 -5.64 -0.83 -11.48
C HIS A 28 -6.53 -2.04 -11.81
N LEU A 29 -6.38 -3.14 -11.07
CA LEU A 29 -7.10 -4.37 -11.38
C LEU A 29 -8.58 -4.27 -11.01
N ASP A 30 -9.42 -4.94 -11.80
CA ASP A 30 -10.82 -5.11 -11.42
C ASP A 30 -10.95 -6.30 -10.46
N TRP A 31 -12.16 -6.57 -10.01
CA TRP A 31 -12.41 -7.61 -9.00
C TRP A 31 -13.04 -8.86 -9.59
N SER A 32 -12.97 -9.05 -10.91
CA SER A 32 -13.53 -10.23 -11.57
C SER A 32 -12.84 -11.52 -11.11
N ASP A 33 -11.51 -11.48 -10.93
CA ASP A 33 -10.77 -12.57 -10.29
C ASP A 33 -10.41 -12.13 -8.87
N ASN A 34 -11.38 -12.23 -7.99
CA ASN A 34 -11.27 -11.71 -6.64
C ASN A 34 -10.13 -12.36 -5.85
N VAL A 35 -10.03 -13.69 -5.90
CA VAL A 35 -8.99 -14.41 -5.16
C VAL A 35 -7.61 -14.05 -5.69
N GLY A 36 -7.43 -14.04 -7.01
CA GLY A 36 -6.17 -13.68 -7.62
C GLY A 36 -5.75 -12.25 -7.29
N HIS A 37 -6.71 -11.32 -7.34
CA HIS A 37 -6.45 -9.93 -7.01
C HIS A 37 -6.01 -9.78 -5.55
N GLN A 38 -6.69 -10.45 -4.62
CA GLN A 38 -6.32 -10.39 -3.21
C GLN A 38 -4.92 -10.96 -2.97
N MET A 39 -4.56 -12.04 -3.65
CA MET A 39 -3.23 -12.65 -3.53
C MET A 39 -2.14 -11.71 -4.02
N ILE A 40 -2.37 -11.03 -5.12
CA ILE A 40 -1.42 -10.06 -5.69
C ILE A 40 -1.23 -8.92 -4.71
N LEU A 41 -2.32 -8.37 -4.21
CA LEU A 41 -2.28 -7.25 -3.27
C LEU A 41 -1.59 -7.64 -1.96
N GLN A 42 -1.85 -8.85 -1.48
CA GLN A 42 -1.20 -9.36 -0.27
C GLN A 42 0.31 -9.44 -0.45
N LYS A 43 0.77 -9.95 -1.59
CA LYS A 43 2.21 -10.04 -1.88
C LYS A 43 2.83 -8.65 -1.93
N LYS A 44 2.14 -7.70 -2.55
CA LYS A 44 2.63 -6.33 -2.65
C LYS A 44 2.74 -5.68 -1.26
N LEU A 45 1.71 -5.85 -0.44
CA LEU A 45 1.72 -5.32 0.92
C LEU A 45 2.80 -5.96 1.78
N ASN A 46 2.99 -7.28 1.63
CA ASN A 46 4.05 -7.99 2.37
C ASN A 46 5.43 -7.48 1.97
N LYS A 47 5.64 -7.18 0.70
CA LYS A 47 6.91 -6.62 0.23
C LYS A 47 7.15 -5.24 0.84
N TYR A 48 6.12 -4.41 0.86
CA TYR A 48 6.22 -3.07 1.44
C TYR A 48 6.50 -3.15 2.94
N LEU A 49 5.83 -4.04 3.64
CA LEU A 49 6.03 -4.22 5.07
C LEU A 49 7.46 -4.68 5.37
N ALA A 50 7.97 -5.65 4.61
CA ALA A 50 9.33 -6.14 4.76
C ALA A 50 10.36 -5.05 4.48
N PHE A 51 10.11 -4.19 3.48
CA PHE A 51 10.97 -3.07 3.14
C PHE A 51 11.15 -2.12 4.32
N VAL A 52 10.06 -1.88 5.06
CA VAL A 52 10.10 -1.00 6.23
C VAL A 52 10.70 -1.72 7.44
N GLU A 53 10.24 -2.94 7.72
CA GLU A 53 10.66 -3.65 8.92
C GLU A 53 12.13 -4.08 8.90
N SER A 54 12.66 -4.36 7.72
CA SER A 54 14.08 -4.73 7.59
C SER A 54 15.03 -3.56 7.71
N GLY A 55 14.51 -2.33 7.65
CA GLY A 55 15.34 -1.13 7.63
C GLY A 55 15.84 -0.75 6.25
N GLU A 56 15.50 -1.50 5.21
CA GLU A 56 15.92 -1.20 3.85
C GLU A 56 15.46 0.20 3.42
N ILE A 57 14.28 0.63 3.91
CA ILE A 57 13.76 1.98 3.63
C ILE A 57 14.75 3.07 4.04
N LEU A 58 15.47 2.87 5.15
CA LEU A 58 16.42 3.88 5.64
C LEU A 58 17.67 3.98 4.77
N GLU A 59 18.03 2.88 4.13
CA GLU A 59 19.15 2.86 3.19
C GLU A 59 18.81 3.57 1.89
N GLN A 60 17.59 3.33 1.37
CA GLN A 60 17.17 3.88 0.10
C GLN A 60 16.53 5.25 0.22
N TYR A 61 15.95 5.56 1.38
CA TYR A 61 15.25 6.81 1.61
C TYR A 61 15.56 7.32 3.03
N PRO A 62 16.77 7.86 3.26
CA PRO A 62 17.21 8.26 4.62
C PRO A 62 16.29 9.27 5.30
N LYS A 63 15.52 10.05 4.53
CA LYS A 63 14.56 11.02 5.08
C LYS A 63 13.44 10.35 5.89
N ALA A 64 13.27 9.03 5.72
CA ALA A 64 12.25 8.28 6.47
C ALA A 64 12.60 8.10 7.95
N LYS A 65 13.83 8.36 8.34
CA LYS A 65 14.28 8.14 9.72
C LYS A 65 13.44 8.94 10.70
N ASN A 66 12.97 8.27 11.76
CA ASN A 66 12.19 8.87 12.85
C ASN A 66 10.83 9.42 12.39
N ARG A 67 10.28 8.89 11.31
CA ARG A 67 8.94 9.28 10.83
C ARG A 67 8.00 8.09 10.88
N PRO A 68 6.74 8.29 11.28
CA PRO A 68 5.74 7.25 11.17
C PRO A 68 5.54 6.87 9.71
N VAL A 69 5.19 5.61 9.48
CA VAL A 69 5.00 5.08 8.12
C VAL A 69 3.53 4.73 7.92
N ALA A 70 2.99 5.16 6.80
CA ALA A 70 1.65 4.80 6.35
C ALA A 70 1.74 4.16 4.97
N PHE A 71 0.96 3.11 4.77
CA PHE A 71 0.77 2.51 3.45
C PHE A 71 -0.53 3.03 2.88
N ARG A 72 -0.54 3.34 1.60
CA ARG A 72 -1.74 3.85 0.92
C ARG A 72 -1.98 3.02 -0.34
N VAL A 73 -3.19 2.45 -0.44
CA VAL A 73 -3.60 1.75 -1.65
C VAL A 73 -4.63 2.60 -2.37
N VAL A 74 -4.36 2.94 -3.61
CA VAL A 74 -5.27 3.72 -4.45
C VAL A 74 -5.86 2.77 -5.49
N PHE A 75 -7.17 2.54 -5.41
CA PHE A 75 -7.88 1.65 -6.31
C PHE A 75 -8.48 2.40 -7.48
N LYS A 76 -8.28 1.89 -8.69
CA LYS A 76 -9.01 2.36 -9.86
C LYS A 76 -10.46 1.86 -9.82
N VAL A 77 -10.65 0.62 -9.36
CA VAL A 77 -11.96 -0.01 -9.27
C VAL A 77 -12.28 -0.28 -7.81
N ARG A 78 -13.44 0.20 -7.35
CA ARG A 78 -13.86 0.03 -5.95
C ARG A 78 -13.89 -1.46 -5.60
N PRO A 79 -13.27 -1.86 -4.47
CA PRO A 79 -13.32 -3.24 -4.04
C PRO A 79 -14.76 -3.70 -3.77
N ASP A 80 -15.03 -4.95 -4.13
CA ASP A 80 -16.30 -5.57 -3.77
C ASP A 80 -16.28 -5.92 -2.28
N GLU A 81 -17.35 -6.57 -1.80
CA GLU A 81 -17.49 -6.91 -0.38
C GLU A 81 -16.31 -7.76 0.12
N SER A 82 -15.91 -8.75 -0.67
CA SER A 82 -14.77 -9.61 -0.32
C SER A 82 -13.46 -8.85 -0.29
N GLY A 83 -13.26 -7.94 -1.25
CA GLY A 83 -12.07 -7.08 -1.29
C GLY A 83 -12.03 -6.14 -0.09
N GLN A 84 -13.16 -5.59 0.30
CA GLN A 84 -13.24 -4.72 1.47
C GLN A 84 -12.91 -5.48 2.75
N ALA A 85 -13.37 -6.73 2.87
CA ALA A 85 -13.05 -7.57 4.01
C ALA A 85 -11.56 -7.88 4.05
N PHE A 86 -10.95 -8.13 2.89
CA PHE A 86 -9.50 -8.34 2.80
C PHE A 86 -8.73 -7.11 3.30
N ILE A 87 -9.11 -5.92 2.86
CA ILE A 87 -8.45 -4.67 3.27
C ILE A 87 -8.59 -4.47 4.78
N ALA A 88 -9.75 -4.78 5.36
CA ALA A 88 -9.96 -4.66 6.81
C ALA A 88 -9.01 -5.58 7.58
N ARG A 89 -8.82 -6.82 7.11
CA ARG A 89 -7.88 -7.75 7.75
C ARG A 89 -6.43 -7.28 7.59
N ALA A 90 -6.08 -6.80 6.41
CA ALA A 90 -4.73 -6.28 6.16
C ALA A 90 -4.44 -5.07 7.05
N ARG A 91 -5.43 -4.19 7.22
CA ARG A 91 -5.29 -3.02 8.10
C ARG A 91 -4.99 -3.44 9.53
N ALA A 92 -5.70 -4.44 10.03
CA ALA A 92 -5.47 -4.93 11.38
C ALA A 92 -4.04 -5.44 11.58
N VAL A 93 -3.53 -6.19 10.61
CA VAL A 93 -2.15 -6.71 10.65
C VAL A 93 -1.13 -5.57 10.62
N ILE A 94 -1.32 -4.62 9.72
CA ILE A 94 -0.39 -3.50 9.54
C ILE A 94 -0.39 -2.61 10.77
N GLU A 95 -1.56 -2.35 11.35
CA GLU A 95 -1.67 -1.53 12.55
C GLU A 95 -1.04 -2.22 13.76
N SER A 96 -1.16 -3.54 13.85
CA SER A 96 -0.52 -4.29 14.93
C SER A 96 1.01 -4.23 14.83
N ALA A 97 1.55 -3.99 13.64
CA ALA A 97 2.99 -3.84 13.43
C ALA A 97 3.47 -2.40 13.69
N GLY A 98 2.56 -1.49 14.03
CA GLY A 98 2.91 -0.11 14.35
C GLY A 98 2.80 0.87 13.19
N PHE A 99 2.17 0.48 12.09
CA PHE A 99 2.00 1.33 10.91
C PHE A 99 0.53 1.58 10.65
N THR A 100 0.20 2.36 9.61
CA THR A 100 -1.18 2.59 9.22
C THR A 100 -1.40 2.15 7.78
N LEU A 101 -2.63 1.74 7.47
CA LEU A 101 -3.05 1.42 6.11
C LEU A 101 -4.23 2.30 5.76
N ARG A 102 -4.10 3.06 4.67
CA ARG A 102 -5.17 3.87 4.10
C ARG A 102 -5.55 3.28 2.75
N ASP A 103 -6.83 3.34 2.42
CA ASP A 103 -7.30 2.93 1.11
C ASP A 103 -8.25 3.99 0.57
N GLU A 104 -8.20 4.19 -0.74
CA GLU A 104 -9.07 5.16 -1.40
C GLU A 104 -9.34 4.70 -2.83
N VAL A 105 -10.45 5.17 -3.39
CA VAL A 105 -10.80 4.92 -4.78
C VAL A 105 -10.53 6.19 -5.57
N PHE A 106 -9.76 6.07 -6.65
CA PHE A 106 -9.44 7.19 -7.52
C PHE A 106 -10.71 7.60 -8.28
N THR A 107 -11.13 8.86 -8.13
CA THR A 107 -12.42 9.31 -8.65
C THR A 107 -12.32 10.35 -9.75
N GLY A 108 -11.12 10.73 -10.15
CA GLY A 108 -11.01 11.76 -11.19
C GLY A 108 -9.69 11.72 -11.92
N GLY A 109 -9.65 12.32 -13.09
CA GLY A 109 -8.44 12.51 -13.86
C GLY A 109 -7.81 11.21 -14.34
N ARG A 110 -6.47 11.22 -14.38
CA ARG A 110 -5.69 10.10 -14.87
C ARG A 110 -5.23 9.20 -13.72
N PHE A 111 -5.39 7.91 -13.91
CA PHE A 111 -4.88 6.91 -12.97
C PHE A 111 -3.56 6.35 -13.48
N ASN A 112 -2.57 6.22 -12.59
CA ASN A 112 -1.25 5.65 -12.93
C ASN A 112 -1.10 4.25 -12.35
#